data_ce13763104c8f6ef1d9bcf396db117f4
#
_entry.id   ce13763104c8f6ef1d9bcf396db117f4
#
_cell.length_a   1.000
_cell.length_b   1.000
_cell.length_c   1.000
_cell.angle_alpha   90.00
_cell.angle_beta   90.00
_cell.angle_gamma   90.00
#
_symmetry.space_group_name_H-M   'P 1'
#
loop_
_entity.id
_entity.type
_entity.pdbx_description
1 polymer ?
#
loop_
_entity_poly.entity_id
_entity_poly.type
_entity_poly.pdbx_seq_one_letter_code
_entity_poly.pdbx_strand_id
1 'polypeptide(L)'
;MDPSDPQQLSSLASLFQQTLNPAQRKEAEAQLAQLEVQPRFAFLLLALIQNEAVSTAIRLAAAIQFKNLCKTRWVLDSEEEDVSRVVSDDEKQVIRAQLVPEVVRLAQAATPSQAILAQMNESIALVAQSDFPEPWEGLIDELVRELGSDNYYVLLSVLSTSHAIFRRWRSMFRSDALYTEINLVLGKFAVPLLELMHRVYTQLTDASTPAATVAPLASCLVLLLQLFYDLSAQDLPPQFEDAIPTLSPMFTSLLKFSRPELVGDEDDMAPSLQDKIRSSVCEIFELYAKRYLDALPQLPEYVQAVWDMLATYGPAEKYDVIVSKAILFLAVVVRMGNQRAVFEADATLEQFVSAIVLPNIELRDVDEEIFEDNPMEYIRRDLEASVEVDTRRRAASEFVRSLLEQFSAQVTAICSRHIRAYLDAFQADMLGAWKKKDAAIYLLTSIAAQGATAQHGVSSTNTLVDVVQFFSEHVLQDLEPGNAVAARRPILQVDAIKYLYTFRNQLTKEQLLSVVPYLVQLLASENYVTCTYAAISIERILFIKADQRFVFTAEDVAPFRDEMLRALFAAIVRNETPEKMAENDHLMKCVMRVLLTARQTLGACVGQVVGPLEQVLSVTAR
;
A
#
# COMPACT_ATOMS: atom_id res chain seq x y z
N MET A 1 -2.63 16.06 -37.97
CA MET A 1 -3.79 16.78 -37.39
C MET A 1 -3.40 18.22 -37.07
N ASP A 2 -4.35 19.17 -37.15
CA ASP A 2 -4.08 20.57 -36.85
C ASP A 2 -4.78 20.98 -35.51
N PRO A 3 -4.04 21.26 -34.45
CA PRO A 3 -4.60 21.66 -33.17
C PRO A 3 -5.28 23.04 -33.17
N SER A 4 -5.07 23.84 -34.21
CA SER A 4 -5.74 25.15 -34.41
C SER A 4 -7.04 25.07 -35.19
N ASP A 5 -7.40 23.89 -35.74
CA ASP A 5 -8.63 23.69 -36.51
C ASP A 5 -9.84 23.50 -35.60
N PRO A 6 -10.79 24.44 -35.52
CA PRO A 6 -11.96 24.35 -34.67
C PRO A 6 -12.87 23.14 -35.00
N GLN A 7 -12.88 22.67 -36.24
CA GLN A 7 -13.70 21.52 -36.65
C GLN A 7 -13.11 20.22 -36.07
N GLN A 8 -11.78 20.04 -36.11
CA GLN A 8 -11.12 18.88 -35.51
C GLN A 8 -11.28 18.84 -33.99
N LEU A 9 -11.15 19.99 -33.32
CA LEU A 9 -11.39 20.11 -31.89
C LEU A 9 -12.84 19.78 -31.52
N SER A 10 -13.80 20.30 -32.27
CA SER A 10 -15.22 20.01 -32.03
C SER A 10 -15.56 18.53 -32.25
N SER A 11 -15.00 17.92 -33.29
CA SER A 11 -15.18 16.50 -33.57
C SER A 11 -14.59 15.62 -32.46
N LEU A 12 -13.40 15.94 -31.99
CA LEU A 12 -12.76 15.22 -30.87
C LEU A 12 -13.55 15.40 -29.58
N ALA A 13 -14.03 16.62 -29.28
CA ALA A 13 -14.88 16.86 -28.12
C ALA A 13 -16.18 16.05 -28.15
N SER A 14 -16.79 15.92 -29.36
CA SER A 14 -17.97 15.07 -29.56
C SER A 14 -17.69 13.59 -29.31
N LEU A 15 -16.54 13.08 -29.76
CA LEU A 15 -16.13 11.70 -29.49
C LEU A 15 -15.96 11.45 -27.99
N PHE A 16 -15.29 12.34 -27.26
CA PHE A 16 -15.21 12.22 -25.80
C PHE A 16 -16.57 12.32 -25.12
N GLN A 17 -17.47 13.16 -25.61
CA GLN A 17 -18.85 13.20 -25.09
C GLN A 17 -19.57 11.85 -25.30
N GLN A 18 -19.34 11.17 -26.42
CA GLN A 18 -19.92 9.86 -26.71
C GLN A 18 -19.33 8.75 -25.82
N THR A 19 -18.05 8.82 -25.41
CA THR A 19 -17.48 7.84 -24.46
C THR A 19 -18.12 7.90 -23.07
N LEU A 20 -18.71 9.04 -22.70
CA LEU A 20 -19.47 9.18 -21.46
C LEU A 20 -20.87 8.56 -21.53
N ASN A 21 -21.35 8.22 -22.71
CA ASN A 21 -22.63 7.56 -22.94
C ASN A 21 -22.44 6.04 -23.10
N PRO A 22 -22.98 5.19 -22.19
CA PRO A 22 -22.79 3.74 -22.24
C PRO A 22 -23.18 3.10 -23.58
N ALA A 23 -24.22 3.64 -24.27
CA ALA A 23 -24.72 3.09 -25.52
C ALA A 23 -23.77 3.36 -26.72
N GLN A 24 -22.94 4.41 -26.66
CA GLN A 24 -22.06 4.84 -27.74
C GLN A 24 -20.58 4.62 -27.43
N ARG A 25 -20.26 4.26 -26.16
CA ARG A 25 -18.90 4.16 -25.65
C ARG A 25 -18.00 3.30 -26.52
N LYS A 26 -18.41 2.06 -26.82
CA LYS A 26 -17.59 1.08 -27.54
C LYS A 26 -17.20 1.56 -28.95
N GLU A 27 -18.11 2.22 -29.65
CA GLU A 27 -17.85 2.75 -30.98
C GLU A 27 -16.94 3.99 -30.93
N ALA A 28 -17.17 4.89 -29.97
CA ALA A 28 -16.35 6.07 -29.77
C ALA A 28 -14.91 5.71 -29.34
N GLU A 29 -14.74 4.74 -28.46
CA GLU A 29 -13.42 4.23 -28.06
C GLU A 29 -12.66 3.61 -29.26
N ALA A 30 -13.34 2.86 -30.13
CA ALA A 30 -12.74 2.32 -31.34
C ALA A 30 -12.27 3.42 -32.30
N GLN A 31 -13.04 4.51 -32.44
CA GLN A 31 -12.65 5.66 -33.25
C GLN A 31 -11.48 6.43 -32.61
N LEU A 32 -11.47 6.63 -31.32
CA LEU A 32 -10.35 7.25 -30.59
C LEU A 32 -9.06 6.45 -30.76
N ALA A 33 -9.12 5.11 -30.70
CA ALA A 33 -7.97 4.25 -30.92
C ALA A 33 -7.38 4.38 -32.35
N GLN A 34 -8.22 4.63 -33.37
CA GLN A 34 -7.76 4.92 -34.72
C GLN A 34 -7.10 6.31 -34.85
N LEU A 35 -7.64 7.31 -34.13
CA LEU A 35 -7.07 8.66 -34.13
C LEU A 35 -5.75 8.73 -33.35
N GLU A 36 -5.61 7.93 -32.30
CA GLU A 36 -4.43 7.92 -31.43
C GLU A 36 -3.12 7.59 -32.19
N VAL A 37 -3.17 6.78 -33.25
CA VAL A 37 -2.02 6.45 -34.08
C VAL A 37 -1.65 7.55 -35.10
N GLN A 38 -2.49 8.58 -35.24
CA GLN A 38 -2.25 9.64 -36.24
C GLN A 38 -1.22 10.65 -35.72
N PRO A 39 -0.32 11.15 -36.58
CA PRO A 39 0.62 12.21 -36.22
C PRO A 39 -0.10 13.44 -35.65
N ARG A 40 0.51 14.07 -34.66
CA ARG A 40 0.04 15.28 -34.00
C ARG A 40 -1.25 15.12 -33.18
N PHE A 41 -1.70 13.90 -32.90
CA PHE A 41 -2.86 13.67 -32.05
C PHE A 41 -2.64 14.19 -30.60
N ALA A 42 -1.43 14.05 -30.06
CA ALA A 42 -1.06 14.59 -28.76
C ALA A 42 -1.31 16.11 -28.66
N PHE A 43 -1.00 16.89 -29.70
CA PHE A 43 -1.25 18.33 -29.71
C PHE A 43 -2.73 18.68 -29.75
N LEU A 44 -3.53 17.85 -30.44
CA LEU A 44 -4.99 18.04 -30.47
C LEU A 44 -5.60 17.78 -29.07
N LEU A 45 -5.09 16.77 -28.34
CA LEU A 45 -5.48 16.53 -26.95
C LEU A 45 -5.11 17.71 -26.06
N LEU A 46 -3.87 18.21 -26.13
CA LEU A 46 -3.43 19.38 -25.37
C LEU A 46 -4.30 20.62 -25.67
N ALA A 47 -4.59 20.89 -26.94
CA ALA A 47 -5.47 21.99 -27.32
C ALA A 47 -6.90 21.83 -26.76
N LEU A 48 -7.43 20.62 -26.69
CA LEU A 48 -8.74 20.34 -26.10
C LEU A 48 -8.73 20.51 -24.57
N ILE A 49 -7.69 20.06 -23.89
CA ILE A 49 -7.50 20.22 -22.44
C ILE A 49 -7.47 21.71 -22.08
N GLN A 50 -6.87 22.54 -22.93
CA GLN A 50 -6.74 23.98 -22.74
C GLN A 50 -8.05 24.74 -22.96
N ASN A 51 -8.97 24.20 -23.72
CA ASN A 51 -10.16 24.93 -24.16
C ASN A 51 -11.20 25.05 -23.05
N GLU A 52 -11.19 26.19 -22.33
CA GLU A 52 -12.14 26.46 -21.24
C GLU A 52 -13.61 26.53 -21.67
N ALA A 53 -13.90 26.68 -22.98
CA ALA A 53 -15.26 26.65 -23.50
C ALA A 53 -15.85 25.21 -23.52
N VAL A 54 -15.00 24.19 -23.38
CA VAL A 54 -15.39 22.78 -23.33
C VAL A 54 -15.61 22.35 -21.87
N SER A 55 -16.59 21.49 -21.64
CA SER A 55 -16.92 21.01 -20.29
C SER A 55 -15.72 20.34 -19.60
N THR A 56 -15.61 20.48 -18.29
CA THR A 56 -14.54 19.89 -17.47
C THR A 56 -14.47 18.36 -17.63
N ALA A 57 -15.61 17.68 -17.80
CA ALA A 57 -15.66 16.23 -18.00
C ALA A 57 -14.97 15.79 -19.31
N ILE A 58 -15.19 16.52 -20.41
CA ILE A 58 -14.54 16.25 -21.71
C ILE A 58 -13.05 16.57 -21.63
N ARG A 59 -12.69 17.70 -21.02
CA ARG A 59 -11.27 18.08 -20.82
C ARG A 59 -10.54 17.06 -19.94
N LEU A 60 -11.18 16.52 -18.92
CA LEU A 60 -10.63 15.47 -18.08
C LEU A 60 -10.45 14.17 -18.86
N ALA A 61 -11.42 13.77 -19.68
CA ALA A 61 -11.29 12.59 -20.54
C ALA A 61 -10.11 12.73 -21.51
N ALA A 62 -9.93 13.92 -22.10
CA ALA A 62 -8.78 14.23 -22.94
C ALA A 62 -7.44 14.17 -22.16
N ALA A 63 -7.39 14.64 -20.91
CA ALA A 63 -6.20 14.57 -20.07
C ALA A 63 -5.85 13.11 -19.70
N ILE A 64 -6.85 12.28 -19.41
CA ILE A 64 -6.66 10.84 -19.18
C ILE A 64 -6.10 10.17 -20.44
N GLN A 65 -6.66 10.48 -21.62
CA GLN A 65 -6.17 9.94 -22.89
C GLN A 65 -4.74 10.39 -23.18
N PHE A 66 -4.40 11.65 -22.92
CA PHE A 66 -3.04 12.17 -23.07
C PHE A 66 -2.06 11.44 -22.13
N LYS A 67 -2.42 11.23 -20.86
CA LYS A 67 -1.62 10.44 -19.93
C LYS A 67 -1.41 9.00 -20.43
N ASN A 68 -2.47 8.35 -20.92
CA ASN A 68 -2.37 7.00 -21.45
C ASN A 68 -1.47 6.95 -22.69
N LEU A 69 -1.55 7.95 -23.57
CA LEU A 69 -0.64 8.10 -24.72
C LEU A 69 0.82 8.21 -24.24
N CYS A 70 1.11 9.04 -23.23
CA CYS A 70 2.46 9.13 -22.64
C CYS A 70 2.91 7.79 -22.06
N LYS A 71 2.01 7.01 -21.47
CA LYS A 71 2.33 5.71 -20.88
C LYS A 71 2.64 4.64 -21.94
N THR A 72 1.87 4.57 -23.03
CA THR A 72 1.89 3.45 -23.97
C THR A 72 2.62 3.73 -25.27
N ARG A 73 2.90 5.02 -25.61
CA ARG A 73 3.44 5.43 -26.90
C ARG A 73 4.64 6.36 -26.81
N TRP A 74 5.11 6.64 -25.60
CA TRP A 74 6.31 7.47 -25.44
C TRP A 74 7.59 6.68 -25.69
N VAL A 75 7.65 5.44 -25.18
CA VAL A 75 8.75 4.51 -25.38
C VAL A 75 8.18 3.16 -25.83
N LEU A 76 8.91 2.38 -26.62
CA LEU A 76 8.56 1.01 -26.96
C LEU A 76 8.80 0.09 -25.75
N ASP A 77 7.83 -0.73 -25.41
CA ASP A 77 7.95 -1.72 -24.34
C ASP A 77 8.72 -2.98 -24.81
N SER A 78 8.73 -3.25 -26.12
CA SER A 78 9.47 -4.38 -26.71
C SER A 78 9.99 -4.05 -28.11
N GLU A 79 11.05 -4.75 -28.56
CA GLU A 79 11.61 -4.63 -29.92
C GLU A 79 10.65 -5.14 -31.03
N GLU A 80 9.60 -5.86 -30.65
CA GLU A 80 8.58 -6.39 -31.55
C GLU A 80 7.44 -5.39 -31.85
N GLU A 81 7.39 -4.26 -31.13
CA GLU A 81 6.36 -3.26 -31.33
C GLU A 81 6.60 -2.41 -32.58
N ASP A 82 5.50 -2.00 -33.21
CA ASP A 82 5.52 -1.16 -34.42
C ASP A 82 5.99 0.26 -34.10
N VAL A 83 7.20 0.60 -34.50
CA VAL A 83 7.83 1.93 -34.34
C VAL A 83 6.94 3.06 -34.85
N SER A 84 6.09 2.81 -35.84
CA SER A 84 5.15 3.83 -36.40
C SER A 84 4.08 4.27 -35.39
N ARG A 85 3.91 3.52 -34.28
CA ARG A 85 2.96 3.86 -33.21
C ARG A 85 3.55 4.77 -32.13
N VAL A 86 4.86 4.98 -32.13
CA VAL A 86 5.54 5.84 -31.14
C VAL A 86 5.43 7.30 -31.57
N VAL A 87 5.28 8.20 -30.61
CA VAL A 87 5.33 9.65 -30.85
C VAL A 87 6.71 9.99 -31.41
N SER A 88 6.76 10.76 -32.49
CA SER A 88 8.03 11.12 -33.13
C SER A 88 8.89 12.02 -32.23
N ASP A 89 10.22 11.97 -32.40
CA ASP A 89 11.13 12.74 -31.56
C ASP A 89 10.92 14.26 -31.70
N ASP A 90 10.57 14.73 -32.89
CA ASP A 90 10.20 16.14 -33.14
C ASP A 90 8.95 16.54 -32.33
N GLU A 91 7.93 15.67 -32.29
CA GLU A 91 6.72 15.90 -31.47
C GLU A 91 7.04 15.85 -29.99
N LYS A 92 7.85 14.88 -29.52
CA LYS A 92 8.30 14.78 -28.14
C LYS A 92 9.02 16.04 -27.68
N GLN A 93 9.90 16.60 -28.51
CA GLN A 93 10.61 17.83 -28.17
C GLN A 93 9.66 19.00 -27.93
N VAL A 94 8.65 19.17 -28.82
CA VAL A 94 7.66 20.24 -28.67
C VAL A 94 6.76 20.00 -27.45
N ILE A 95 6.35 18.75 -27.21
CA ILE A 95 5.51 18.39 -26.06
C ILE A 95 6.26 18.70 -24.76
N ARG A 96 7.52 18.26 -24.60
CA ARG A 96 8.33 18.56 -23.42
C ARG A 96 8.38 20.05 -23.11
N ALA A 97 8.62 20.87 -24.12
CA ALA A 97 8.70 22.32 -23.95
C ALA A 97 7.36 22.99 -23.54
N GLN A 98 6.24 22.31 -23.74
CA GLN A 98 4.89 22.83 -23.44
C GLN A 98 4.32 22.32 -22.11
N LEU A 99 4.75 21.15 -21.61
CA LEU A 99 4.08 20.46 -20.50
C LEU A 99 4.07 21.26 -19.19
N VAL A 100 5.22 21.74 -18.72
CA VAL A 100 5.29 22.53 -17.47
C VAL A 100 4.57 23.86 -17.61
N PRO A 101 4.81 24.68 -18.66
CA PRO A 101 4.03 25.89 -18.90
C PRO A 101 2.52 25.66 -18.95
N GLU A 102 2.11 24.51 -19.50
CA GLU A 102 0.69 24.15 -19.61
C GLU A 102 0.05 23.88 -18.25
N VAL A 103 0.72 23.11 -17.40
CA VAL A 103 0.27 22.85 -16.02
C VAL A 103 0.17 24.16 -15.23
N VAL A 104 1.15 25.05 -15.35
CA VAL A 104 1.12 26.37 -14.71
C VAL A 104 -0.09 27.18 -15.20
N ARG A 105 -0.34 27.19 -16.49
CA ARG A 105 -1.50 27.89 -17.07
C ARG A 105 -2.83 27.32 -16.59
N LEU A 106 -2.98 26.01 -16.56
CA LEU A 106 -4.19 25.33 -16.05
C LEU A 106 -4.40 25.60 -14.54
N ALA A 107 -3.32 25.72 -13.77
CA ALA A 107 -3.38 26.09 -12.35
C ALA A 107 -3.75 27.57 -12.12
N GLN A 108 -3.47 28.45 -13.09
CA GLN A 108 -3.82 29.87 -13.04
C GLN A 108 -5.24 30.18 -13.56
N ALA A 109 -5.95 29.17 -14.09
CA ALA A 109 -7.32 29.34 -14.57
C ALA A 109 -8.25 29.86 -13.47
N ALA A 110 -9.34 30.52 -13.85
CA ALA A 110 -10.31 31.09 -12.90
C ALA A 110 -10.91 30.04 -11.95
N THR A 111 -11.07 28.80 -12.43
CA THR A 111 -11.54 27.64 -11.67
C THR A 111 -10.64 26.42 -11.99
N PRO A 112 -9.47 26.29 -11.36
CA PRO A 112 -8.55 25.20 -11.61
C PRO A 112 -9.19 23.83 -11.31
N SER A 113 -9.10 22.89 -12.22
CA SER A 113 -9.58 21.52 -12.00
C SER A 113 -8.45 20.65 -11.47
N GLN A 114 -8.53 20.25 -10.21
CA GLN A 114 -7.55 19.36 -9.58
C GLN A 114 -7.44 18.01 -10.30
N ALA A 115 -8.55 17.48 -10.81
CA ALA A 115 -8.54 16.22 -11.55
C ALA A 115 -7.76 16.31 -12.86
N ILE A 116 -7.89 17.40 -13.61
CA ILE A 116 -7.12 17.64 -14.85
C ILE A 116 -5.64 17.83 -14.51
N LEU A 117 -5.34 18.67 -13.52
CA LEU A 117 -3.96 18.91 -13.06
C LEU A 117 -3.27 17.61 -12.63
N ALA A 118 -3.96 16.74 -11.91
CA ALA A 118 -3.42 15.44 -11.49
C ALA A 118 -3.02 14.56 -12.71
N GLN A 119 -3.85 14.51 -13.76
CA GLN A 119 -3.51 13.73 -14.97
C GLN A 119 -2.33 14.36 -15.74
N MET A 120 -2.26 15.68 -15.80
CA MET A 120 -1.15 16.37 -16.44
C MET A 120 0.16 16.21 -15.68
N ASN A 121 0.13 16.30 -14.35
CA ASN A 121 1.30 16.07 -13.48
C ASN A 121 1.83 14.65 -13.65
N GLU A 122 0.94 13.65 -13.69
CA GLU A 122 1.33 12.25 -13.95
C GLU A 122 1.90 12.07 -15.36
N SER A 123 1.36 12.78 -16.36
CA SER A 123 1.92 12.77 -17.74
C SER A 123 3.36 13.28 -17.76
N ILE A 124 3.66 14.36 -17.03
CA ILE A 124 5.03 14.88 -16.89
C ILE A 124 5.93 13.84 -16.23
N ALA A 125 5.46 13.18 -15.17
CA ALA A 125 6.24 12.17 -14.46
C ALA A 125 6.54 10.95 -15.36
N LEU A 126 5.56 10.50 -16.17
CA LEU A 126 5.73 9.41 -17.14
C LEU A 126 6.76 9.78 -18.23
N VAL A 127 6.69 10.99 -18.78
CA VAL A 127 7.66 11.48 -19.76
C VAL A 127 9.05 11.61 -19.14
N ALA A 128 9.14 12.17 -17.93
CA ALA A 128 10.40 12.33 -17.20
C ALA A 128 11.07 10.98 -16.84
N GLN A 129 10.30 9.91 -16.74
CA GLN A 129 10.84 8.59 -16.44
C GLN A 129 11.82 8.10 -17.50
N SER A 130 11.62 8.45 -18.76
CA SER A 130 12.47 8.08 -19.89
C SER A 130 13.38 9.22 -20.38
N ASP A 131 12.93 10.47 -20.24
CA ASP A 131 13.54 11.61 -20.91
C ASP A 131 14.33 12.53 -19.96
N PHE A 132 14.26 12.31 -18.65
CA PHE A 132 15.05 13.06 -17.66
C PHE A 132 16.21 12.20 -17.14
N PRO A 133 17.44 12.73 -17.03
CA PRO A 133 17.86 14.10 -17.32
C PRO A 133 18.00 14.46 -18.80
N GLU A 134 18.25 13.49 -19.67
CA GLU A 134 18.39 13.67 -21.11
C GLU A 134 17.36 12.83 -21.88
N PRO A 135 16.70 13.41 -22.87
CA PRO A 135 16.88 14.72 -23.52
C PRO A 135 16.07 15.89 -22.93
N TRP A 136 15.59 15.82 -21.67
CA TRP A 136 14.81 16.90 -21.02
C TRP A 136 15.59 17.66 -19.93
N GLU A 137 16.71 18.25 -20.31
CA GLU A 137 17.63 18.92 -19.38
C GLU A 137 16.99 20.11 -18.61
N GLY A 138 16.06 20.83 -19.24
CA GLY A 138 15.41 22.02 -18.68
C GLY A 138 14.32 21.80 -17.64
N LEU A 139 13.86 20.54 -17.44
CA LEU A 139 12.70 20.23 -16.61
C LEU A 139 12.83 20.81 -15.19
N ILE A 140 13.95 20.59 -14.53
CA ILE A 140 14.14 21.02 -13.14
C ILE A 140 14.22 22.54 -13.01
N ASP A 141 14.86 23.22 -13.98
CA ASP A 141 14.93 24.68 -13.99
C ASP A 141 13.54 25.32 -14.16
N GLU A 142 12.66 24.70 -14.97
CA GLU A 142 11.28 25.14 -15.11
C GLU A 142 10.49 24.97 -13.81
N LEU A 143 10.61 23.81 -13.15
CA LEU A 143 9.93 23.56 -11.87
C LEU A 143 10.44 24.49 -10.76
N VAL A 144 11.75 24.69 -10.63
CA VAL A 144 12.36 25.56 -9.62
C VAL A 144 11.93 27.02 -9.80
N ARG A 145 11.81 27.50 -11.02
CA ARG A 145 11.35 28.87 -11.31
C ARG A 145 9.99 29.15 -10.69
N GLU A 146 9.09 28.18 -10.72
CA GLU A 146 7.72 28.33 -10.23
C GLU A 146 7.59 28.17 -8.71
N LEU A 147 8.62 27.68 -8.00
CA LEU A 147 8.64 27.63 -6.53
C LEU A 147 8.59 29.03 -5.87
N GLY A 148 8.94 30.09 -6.63
CA GLY A 148 8.79 31.46 -6.21
C GLY A 148 7.38 32.03 -6.32
N SER A 149 6.42 31.31 -6.88
CA SER A 149 5.06 31.80 -7.11
C SER A 149 4.32 32.12 -5.81
N ASP A 150 3.50 33.18 -5.83
CA ASP A 150 2.55 33.50 -4.76
C ASP A 150 1.18 32.83 -4.96
N ASN A 151 0.96 32.17 -6.10
CA ASN A 151 -0.26 31.42 -6.37
C ASN A 151 -0.13 29.97 -5.85
N TYR A 152 -0.90 29.65 -4.81
CA TYR A 152 -0.88 28.32 -4.19
C TYR A 152 -1.28 27.18 -5.15
N TYR A 153 -2.13 27.42 -6.12
CA TYR A 153 -2.49 26.38 -7.11
C TYR A 153 -1.33 26.06 -8.06
N VAL A 154 -0.52 27.07 -8.40
CA VAL A 154 0.72 26.88 -9.15
C VAL A 154 1.72 26.10 -8.30
N LEU A 155 1.94 26.51 -7.04
CA LEU A 155 2.82 25.81 -6.12
C LEU A 155 2.39 24.34 -5.94
N LEU A 156 1.10 24.08 -5.69
CA LEU A 156 0.57 22.72 -5.53
C LEU A 156 0.84 21.87 -6.77
N SER A 157 0.65 22.42 -7.97
CA SER A 157 0.88 21.69 -9.22
C SER A 157 2.37 21.36 -9.42
N VAL A 158 3.25 22.34 -9.20
CA VAL A 158 4.70 22.16 -9.35
C VAL A 158 5.25 21.19 -8.31
N LEU A 159 4.84 21.32 -7.04
CA LEU A 159 5.25 20.40 -5.97
C LEU A 159 4.72 18.98 -6.20
N SER A 160 3.46 18.84 -6.67
CA SER A 160 2.87 17.55 -6.99
C SER A 160 3.59 16.88 -8.18
N THR A 161 3.94 17.64 -9.22
CA THR A 161 4.75 17.15 -10.34
C THR A 161 6.11 16.68 -9.86
N SER A 162 6.81 17.50 -9.06
CA SER A 162 8.12 17.17 -8.52
C SER A 162 8.08 15.90 -7.65
N HIS A 163 7.05 15.77 -6.80
CA HIS A 163 6.83 14.57 -5.99
C HIS A 163 6.57 13.33 -6.85
N ALA A 164 5.75 13.44 -7.89
CA ALA A 164 5.49 12.33 -8.81
C ALA A 164 6.76 11.86 -9.54
N ILE A 165 7.69 12.78 -9.85
CA ILE A 165 8.99 12.44 -10.46
C ILE A 165 9.92 11.81 -9.43
N PHE A 166 10.08 12.38 -8.23
CA PHE A 166 11.15 12.02 -7.29
C PHE A 166 10.80 10.81 -6.42
N ARG A 167 9.51 10.56 -6.12
CA ARG A 167 9.08 9.43 -5.28
C ARG A 167 9.55 8.07 -5.81
N ARG A 168 9.75 7.93 -7.13
CA ARG A 168 10.23 6.70 -7.76
C ARG A 168 11.61 6.29 -7.25
N TRP A 169 12.47 7.26 -6.90
CA TRP A 169 13.81 7.00 -6.41
C TRP A 169 13.84 6.24 -5.09
N ARG A 170 12.78 6.32 -4.28
CA ARG A 170 12.68 5.59 -3.00
C ARG A 170 12.94 4.09 -3.15
N SER A 171 12.45 3.48 -4.23
CA SER A 171 12.50 2.04 -4.49
C SER A 171 13.52 1.63 -5.56
N MET A 172 14.18 2.57 -6.23
CA MET A 172 15.15 2.25 -7.26
C MET A 172 16.43 1.66 -6.67
N PHE A 173 17.01 0.72 -7.40
CA PHE A 173 18.30 0.15 -7.04
C PHE A 173 19.42 1.23 -7.14
N ARG A 174 20.30 1.26 -6.15
CA ARG A 174 21.42 2.22 -6.08
C ARG A 174 22.37 2.00 -7.23
N SER A 175 22.60 3.01 -8.03
CA SER A 175 23.51 3.02 -9.18
C SER A 175 24.11 4.41 -9.38
N ASP A 176 25.24 4.49 -10.06
CA ASP A 176 25.90 5.76 -10.39
C ASP A 176 24.98 6.66 -11.22
N ALA A 177 24.19 6.07 -12.12
CA ALA A 177 23.23 6.80 -12.93
C ALA A 177 22.15 7.46 -12.06
N LEU A 178 21.59 6.71 -11.09
CA LEU A 178 20.59 7.23 -10.15
C LEU A 178 21.17 8.38 -9.31
N TYR A 179 22.39 8.21 -8.77
CA TYR A 179 23.03 9.26 -7.98
C TYR A 179 23.39 10.50 -8.81
N THR A 180 23.74 10.33 -10.08
CA THR A 180 23.97 11.45 -11.00
C THR A 180 22.68 12.27 -11.19
N GLU A 181 21.55 11.58 -11.40
CA GLU A 181 20.23 12.19 -11.53
C GLU A 181 19.83 12.91 -10.24
N ILE A 182 19.94 12.26 -9.07
CA ILE A 182 19.61 12.85 -7.77
C ILE A 182 20.49 14.08 -7.49
N ASN A 183 21.79 14.01 -7.72
CA ASN A 183 22.71 15.12 -7.45
C ASN A 183 22.43 16.32 -8.38
N LEU A 184 22.07 16.08 -9.63
CA LEU A 184 21.65 17.13 -10.56
C LEU A 184 20.43 17.88 -10.01
N VAL A 185 19.43 17.15 -9.50
CA VAL A 185 18.24 17.74 -8.90
C VAL A 185 18.56 18.47 -7.62
N LEU A 186 19.31 17.87 -6.70
CA LEU A 186 19.69 18.47 -5.43
C LEU A 186 20.45 19.78 -5.63
N GLY A 187 21.34 19.85 -6.60
CA GLY A 187 22.09 21.07 -6.94
C GLY A 187 21.22 22.27 -7.31
N LYS A 188 20.01 22.02 -7.82
CA LYS A 188 19.07 23.06 -8.26
C LYS A 188 17.89 23.25 -7.32
N PHE A 189 17.40 22.16 -6.71
CA PHE A 189 16.10 22.10 -6.04
C PHE A 189 16.19 22.18 -4.52
N ALA A 190 17.30 21.72 -3.89
CA ALA A 190 17.38 21.56 -2.45
C ALA A 190 17.21 22.89 -1.69
N VAL A 191 17.94 23.93 -2.06
CA VAL A 191 17.88 25.25 -1.37
C VAL A 191 16.52 25.92 -1.58
N PRO A 192 15.98 26.04 -2.82
CA PRO A 192 14.63 26.59 -3.02
C PRO A 192 13.53 25.83 -2.28
N LEU A 193 13.65 24.50 -2.17
CA LEU A 193 12.71 23.67 -1.39
C LEU A 193 12.71 24.04 0.09
N LEU A 194 13.90 24.16 0.70
CA LEU A 194 14.05 24.51 2.12
C LEU A 194 13.54 25.93 2.41
N GLU A 195 13.83 26.88 1.55
CA GLU A 195 13.34 28.26 1.66
C GLU A 195 11.80 28.31 1.57
N LEU A 196 11.23 27.60 0.60
CA LEU A 196 9.78 27.52 0.44
C LEU A 196 9.13 26.82 1.65
N MET A 197 9.72 25.74 2.16
CA MET A 197 9.23 25.03 3.34
C MET A 197 9.19 25.96 4.57
N HIS A 198 10.23 26.73 4.80
CA HIS A 198 10.27 27.71 5.90
C HIS A 198 9.22 28.81 5.72
N ARG A 199 9.07 29.35 4.50
CA ARG A 199 8.05 30.36 4.15
C ARG A 199 6.63 29.85 4.41
N VAL A 200 6.30 28.66 3.89
CA VAL A 200 4.97 28.05 4.04
C VAL A 200 4.69 27.72 5.49
N TYR A 201 5.66 27.16 6.23
CA TYR A 201 5.53 26.90 7.66
C TYR A 201 5.22 28.17 8.46
N THR A 202 6.00 29.23 8.24
CA THR A 202 5.82 30.53 8.94
C THR A 202 4.44 31.11 8.66
N GLN A 203 3.99 31.09 7.41
CA GLN A 203 2.66 31.56 7.04
C GLN A 203 1.54 30.70 7.65
N LEU A 204 1.68 29.37 7.63
CA LEU A 204 0.69 28.45 8.17
C LEU A 204 0.51 28.60 9.68
N THR A 205 1.59 28.82 10.40
CA THR A 205 1.61 28.97 11.87
C THR A 205 1.28 30.38 12.37
N ASP A 206 1.27 31.37 11.50
CA ASP A 206 0.85 32.74 11.85
C ASP A 206 -0.69 32.76 12.06
N ALA A 207 -1.08 33.17 13.26
CA ALA A 207 -2.49 33.31 13.64
C ALA A 207 -3.25 34.38 12.80
N SER A 208 -2.54 35.29 12.15
CA SER A 208 -3.13 36.34 11.29
C SER A 208 -3.45 35.83 9.87
N THR A 209 -3.01 34.63 9.51
CA THR A 209 -3.24 34.05 8.18
C THR A 209 -4.74 33.83 7.92
N PRO A 210 -5.28 34.36 6.81
CA PRO A 210 -6.70 34.23 6.48
C PRO A 210 -7.13 32.75 6.38
N ALA A 211 -8.27 32.40 6.95
CA ALA A 211 -8.79 31.02 6.96
C ALA A 211 -8.84 30.38 5.55
N ALA A 212 -9.19 31.17 4.52
CA ALA A 212 -9.27 30.68 3.13
C ALA A 212 -7.92 30.21 2.55
N THR A 213 -6.79 30.68 3.12
CA THR A 213 -5.44 30.31 2.64
C THR A 213 -4.80 29.17 3.44
N VAL A 214 -5.38 28.81 4.59
CA VAL A 214 -4.82 27.79 5.49
C VAL A 214 -4.76 26.40 4.83
N ALA A 215 -5.85 25.94 4.22
CA ALA A 215 -5.90 24.64 3.56
C ALA A 215 -4.94 24.54 2.35
N PRO A 216 -4.85 25.53 1.42
CA PRO A 216 -3.83 25.55 0.39
C PRO A 216 -2.39 25.51 0.93
N LEU A 217 -2.07 26.30 1.96
CA LEU A 217 -0.76 26.30 2.60
C LEU A 217 -0.42 24.94 3.22
N ALA A 218 -1.37 24.35 3.95
CA ALA A 218 -1.20 23.02 4.54
C ALA A 218 -0.99 21.94 3.47
N SER A 219 -1.70 22.03 2.34
CA SER A 219 -1.51 21.11 1.21
C SER A 219 -0.12 21.27 0.58
N CYS A 220 0.37 22.51 0.44
CA CYS A 220 1.75 22.75 0.01
C CYS A 220 2.75 22.17 1.02
N LEU A 221 2.53 22.35 2.34
CA LEU A 221 3.42 21.80 3.35
C LEU A 221 3.48 20.28 3.33
N VAL A 222 2.37 19.58 3.11
CA VAL A 222 2.35 18.11 2.94
C VAL A 222 3.28 17.70 1.80
N LEU A 223 3.15 18.32 0.62
CA LEU A 223 4.00 18.02 -0.53
C LEU A 223 5.49 18.36 -0.29
N LEU A 224 5.76 19.47 0.41
CA LEU A 224 7.13 19.84 0.78
C LEU A 224 7.78 18.81 1.71
N LEU A 225 7.04 18.30 2.71
CA LEU A 225 7.50 17.25 3.60
C LEU A 225 7.74 15.94 2.83
N GLN A 226 6.84 15.59 1.90
CA GLN A 226 7.00 14.41 1.05
C GLN A 226 8.22 14.53 0.12
N LEU A 227 8.45 15.69 -0.48
CA LEU A 227 9.64 15.97 -1.29
C LEU A 227 10.93 15.92 -0.47
N PHE A 228 10.91 16.44 0.75
CA PHE A 228 12.04 16.32 1.68
C PHE A 228 12.37 14.87 1.98
N TYR A 229 11.34 14.03 2.19
CA TYR A 229 11.50 12.59 2.33
C TYR A 229 12.05 11.93 1.06
N ASP A 230 11.48 12.22 -0.13
CA ASP A 230 11.91 11.66 -1.41
C ASP A 230 13.40 11.87 -1.66
N LEU A 231 13.85 13.09 -1.45
CA LEU A 231 15.23 13.51 -1.67
C LEU A 231 16.20 13.00 -0.59
N SER A 232 15.70 12.63 0.58
CA SER A 232 16.49 12.01 1.67
C SER A 232 16.49 10.46 1.62
N ALA A 233 15.62 9.84 0.82
CA ALA A 233 15.36 8.41 0.91
C ALA A 233 16.54 7.53 0.49
N GLN A 234 17.36 7.94 -0.48
CA GLN A 234 18.53 7.20 -0.94
C GLN A 234 19.80 7.53 -0.12
N ASP A 235 20.03 8.81 0.13
CA ASP A 235 21.14 9.29 0.96
C ASP A 235 20.79 10.65 1.57
N LEU A 236 21.49 11.07 2.63
CA LEU A 236 21.27 12.37 3.28
C LEU A 236 22.01 13.46 2.50
N PRO A 237 21.27 14.41 1.86
CA PRO A 237 21.93 15.52 1.18
C PRO A 237 22.63 16.46 2.18
N PRO A 238 23.84 16.95 1.89
CA PRO A 238 24.53 17.90 2.79
C PRO A 238 23.71 19.13 3.13
N GLN A 239 22.96 19.69 2.16
CA GLN A 239 22.08 20.85 2.37
C GLN A 239 20.97 20.56 3.38
N PHE A 240 20.47 19.31 3.42
CA PHE A 240 19.45 18.90 4.38
C PHE A 240 20.06 18.63 5.74
N GLU A 241 21.23 18.00 5.79
CA GLU A 241 21.99 17.79 7.02
C GLU A 241 22.27 19.15 7.74
N ASP A 242 22.77 20.15 7.01
CA ASP A 242 23.00 21.50 7.51
C ASP A 242 21.71 22.19 7.99
N ALA A 243 20.56 21.86 7.42
CA ALA A 243 19.27 22.45 7.76
C ALA A 243 18.58 21.79 8.96
N ILE A 244 18.96 20.57 9.38
CA ILE A 244 18.32 19.82 10.48
C ILE A 244 18.19 20.64 11.77
N PRO A 245 19.19 21.41 12.23
CA PRO A 245 19.04 22.20 13.46
C PRO A 245 17.86 23.20 13.42
N THR A 246 17.49 23.67 12.23
CA THR A 246 16.35 24.58 12.02
C THR A 246 15.05 23.81 11.77
N LEU A 247 15.11 22.72 11.00
CA LEU A 247 13.93 21.92 10.62
C LEU A 247 13.38 21.07 11.77
N SER A 248 14.25 20.55 12.62
CA SER A 248 13.88 19.66 13.70
C SER A 248 12.90 20.28 14.71
N PRO A 249 13.11 21.52 15.23
CA PRO A 249 12.11 22.21 16.04
C PRO A 249 10.79 22.46 15.28
N MET A 250 10.87 22.74 13.98
CA MET A 250 9.70 22.92 13.12
C MET A 250 8.89 21.63 13.04
N PHE A 251 9.51 20.49 12.78
CA PHE A 251 8.84 19.19 12.71
C PHE A 251 8.16 18.84 14.04
N THR A 252 8.85 19.03 15.16
CA THR A 252 8.28 18.79 16.49
C THR A 252 7.10 19.73 16.78
N SER A 253 7.18 20.98 16.35
CA SER A 253 6.07 21.93 16.45
C SER A 253 4.86 21.47 15.64
N LEU A 254 5.06 20.94 14.42
CA LEU A 254 3.98 20.45 13.56
C LEU A 254 3.22 19.26 14.14
N LEU A 255 3.85 18.41 14.94
CA LEU A 255 3.16 17.32 15.66
C LEU A 255 2.14 17.85 16.69
N LYS A 256 2.43 19.01 17.29
CA LYS A 256 1.59 19.67 18.31
C LYS A 256 0.65 20.71 17.70
N PHE A 257 0.94 21.17 16.49
CA PHE A 257 0.20 22.22 15.81
C PHE A 257 -1.22 21.76 15.49
N SER A 258 -2.20 22.63 15.72
CA SER A 258 -3.60 22.39 15.37
C SER A 258 -4.30 23.70 15.03
N ARG A 259 -5.09 23.68 13.98
CA ARG A 259 -6.02 24.75 13.60
C ARG A 259 -7.37 24.14 13.21
N PRO A 260 -8.49 24.81 13.56
CA PRO A 260 -9.84 24.31 13.23
C PRO A 260 -10.03 24.02 11.73
N GLU A 261 -9.40 24.82 10.86
CA GLU A 261 -9.51 24.70 9.40
C GLU A 261 -8.79 23.44 8.84
N LEU A 262 -7.95 22.79 9.65
CA LEU A 262 -7.15 21.63 9.26
C LEU A 262 -7.68 20.32 9.84
N VAL A 263 -8.49 20.40 10.88
CA VAL A 263 -9.13 19.25 11.54
C VAL A 263 -10.39 18.94 10.76
N GLY A 264 -10.44 17.90 9.96
CA GLY A 264 -11.67 17.52 9.24
C GLY A 264 -12.85 17.24 10.17
N ASP A 265 -14.03 17.12 9.61
CA ASP A 265 -15.23 16.75 10.36
C ASP A 265 -15.13 15.32 10.90
N GLU A 266 -15.85 15.02 11.99
CA GLU A 266 -15.85 13.67 12.59
C GLU A 266 -16.31 12.59 11.61
N ASP A 267 -17.26 12.92 10.74
CA ASP A 267 -17.85 12.02 9.74
C ASP A 267 -17.00 11.87 8.47
N ASP A 268 -15.90 12.61 8.34
CA ASP A 268 -15.00 12.47 7.19
C ASP A 268 -14.33 11.09 7.18
N MET A 269 -14.37 10.42 6.03
CA MET A 269 -13.71 9.13 5.84
C MET A 269 -12.22 9.28 5.47
N ALA A 270 -11.81 10.44 4.97
CA ALA A 270 -10.44 10.71 4.55
C ALA A 270 -9.62 11.40 5.66
N PRO A 271 -8.29 11.14 5.74
CA PRO A 271 -7.40 11.84 6.65
C PRO A 271 -7.43 13.36 6.43
N SER A 272 -7.50 14.12 7.51
CA SER A 272 -7.43 15.57 7.49
C SER A 272 -6.05 16.07 7.01
N LEU A 273 -5.94 17.37 6.65
CA LEU A 273 -4.65 17.95 6.31
C LEU A 273 -3.70 17.94 7.50
N GLN A 274 -4.20 18.12 8.72
CA GLN A 274 -3.42 17.99 9.94
C GLN A 274 -2.82 16.59 10.08
N ASP A 275 -3.62 15.54 9.84
CA ASP A 275 -3.17 14.15 9.93
C ASP A 275 -2.12 13.82 8.86
N LYS A 276 -2.28 14.36 7.65
CA LYS A 276 -1.30 14.22 6.57
C LYS A 276 0.05 14.87 6.91
N ILE A 277 0.03 16.09 7.48
CA ILE A 277 1.26 16.77 7.94
C ILE A 277 1.96 15.93 9.01
N ARG A 278 1.22 15.49 10.04
CA ARG A 278 1.76 14.68 11.14
C ARG A 278 2.30 13.34 10.66
N SER A 279 1.59 12.68 9.72
CA SER A 279 2.06 11.42 9.10
C SER A 279 3.39 11.62 8.39
N SER A 280 3.51 12.67 7.58
CA SER A 280 4.75 12.97 6.84
C SER A 280 5.91 13.27 7.80
N VAL A 281 5.67 13.95 8.91
CA VAL A 281 6.69 14.20 9.94
C VAL A 281 7.13 12.89 10.61
N CYS A 282 6.20 12.00 10.97
CA CYS A 282 6.52 10.68 11.54
C CYS A 282 7.33 9.83 10.55
N GLU A 283 7.01 9.88 9.26
CA GLU A 283 7.74 9.16 8.22
C GLU A 283 9.17 9.69 8.05
N ILE A 284 9.37 11.02 8.11
CA ILE A 284 10.70 11.63 8.12
C ILE A 284 11.49 11.20 9.37
N PHE A 285 10.88 11.23 10.55
CA PHE A 285 11.54 10.79 11.78
C PHE A 285 11.92 9.31 11.74
N GLU A 286 11.06 8.45 11.19
CA GLU A 286 11.37 7.04 11.00
C GLU A 286 12.59 6.86 10.09
N LEU A 287 12.60 7.52 8.92
CA LEU A 287 13.72 7.45 7.97
C LEU A 287 15.03 7.89 8.60
N TYR A 288 15.02 9.06 9.27
CA TYR A 288 16.22 9.64 9.88
C TYR A 288 16.71 8.82 11.08
N ALA A 289 15.81 8.35 11.92
CA ALA A 289 16.14 7.46 13.01
C ALA A 289 16.77 6.15 12.51
N LYS A 290 16.27 5.61 11.42
CA LYS A 290 16.75 4.34 10.84
C LYS A 290 18.08 4.46 10.11
N ARG A 291 18.36 5.61 9.47
CA ARG A 291 19.49 5.75 8.53
C ARG A 291 20.47 6.87 8.90
N TYR A 292 20.01 7.91 9.58
CA TYR A 292 20.75 9.16 9.81
C TYR A 292 20.65 9.60 11.28
N LEU A 293 20.88 8.66 12.20
CA LEU A 293 20.69 8.87 13.64
C LEU A 293 21.50 10.07 14.17
N ASP A 294 22.72 10.26 13.67
CA ASP A 294 23.60 11.36 14.09
C ASP A 294 23.01 12.74 13.74
N ALA A 295 22.10 12.78 12.77
CA ALA A 295 21.37 13.98 12.40
C ALA A 295 20.13 14.27 13.29
N LEU A 296 19.78 13.37 14.25
CA LEU A 296 18.65 13.54 15.18
C LEU A 296 19.11 13.71 16.64
N PRO A 297 19.71 14.84 17.04
CA PRO A 297 20.33 14.99 18.37
C PRO A 297 19.34 14.98 19.54
N GLN A 298 18.05 15.29 19.31
CA GLN A 298 17.00 15.41 20.34
C GLN A 298 15.98 14.26 20.27
N LEU A 299 16.42 13.06 19.94
CA LEU A 299 15.55 11.90 19.74
C LEU A 299 14.54 11.66 20.90
N PRO A 300 14.89 11.79 22.20
CA PRO A 300 13.90 11.65 23.27
C PRO A 300 12.74 12.65 23.21
N GLU A 301 12.97 13.87 22.74
CA GLU A 301 11.92 14.89 22.60
C GLU A 301 10.95 14.52 21.47
N TYR A 302 11.47 13.93 20.39
CA TYR A 302 10.63 13.45 19.28
C TYR A 302 9.78 12.26 19.69
N VAL A 303 10.37 11.32 20.45
CA VAL A 303 9.65 10.18 21.02
C VAL A 303 8.50 10.65 21.89
N GLN A 304 8.76 11.62 22.80
CA GLN A 304 7.71 12.17 23.65
C GLN A 304 6.63 12.90 22.83
N ALA A 305 7.01 13.68 21.84
CA ALA A 305 6.04 14.39 20.99
C ALA A 305 5.14 13.45 20.19
N VAL A 306 5.73 12.37 19.65
CA VAL A 306 4.96 11.34 18.91
C VAL A 306 4.06 10.56 19.87
N TRP A 307 4.53 10.23 21.08
CA TRP A 307 3.73 9.58 22.11
C TRP A 307 2.51 10.41 22.51
N ASP A 308 2.73 11.68 22.84
CA ASP A 308 1.66 12.59 23.25
C ASP A 308 0.62 12.77 22.14
N MET A 309 1.09 12.88 20.90
CA MET A 309 0.23 12.94 19.74
C MET A 309 -0.58 11.65 19.56
N LEU A 310 0.07 10.48 19.63
CA LEU A 310 -0.56 9.18 19.40
C LEU A 310 -1.70 8.92 20.41
N ALA A 311 -1.54 9.37 21.67
CA ALA A 311 -2.55 9.27 22.70
C ALA A 311 -3.86 10.05 22.39
N THR A 312 -3.85 10.95 21.41
CA THR A 312 -5.03 11.74 21.01
C THR A 312 -5.89 11.07 19.94
N TYR A 313 -5.39 10.00 19.29
CA TYR A 313 -6.06 9.36 18.17
C TYR A 313 -6.95 8.19 18.58
N GLY A 314 -8.19 8.19 18.09
CA GLY A 314 -9.15 7.12 18.28
C GLY A 314 -9.04 5.99 17.22
N PRO A 315 -10.03 5.06 17.21
CA PRO A 315 -10.01 3.88 16.34
C PRO A 315 -10.49 4.12 14.90
N ALA A 316 -10.93 5.32 14.53
CA ALA A 316 -11.48 5.61 13.20
C ALA A 316 -10.46 5.33 12.07
N GLU A 317 -10.94 4.81 10.93
CA GLU A 317 -10.10 4.41 9.79
C GLU A 317 -9.29 5.57 9.22
N LYS A 318 -9.85 6.78 9.19
CA LYS A 318 -9.14 7.99 8.73
C LYS A 318 -7.80 8.26 9.44
N TYR A 319 -7.59 7.69 10.62
CA TYR A 319 -6.35 7.83 11.39
C TYR A 319 -5.35 6.68 11.18
N ASP A 320 -5.65 5.71 10.32
CA ASP A 320 -4.80 4.52 10.17
C ASP A 320 -3.38 4.86 9.72
N VAL A 321 -3.25 5.78 8.78
CA VAL A 321 -1.95 6.17 8.25
C VAL A 321 -1.09 6.84 9.34
N ILE A 322 -1.63 7.85 10.03
CA ILE A 322 -0.86 8.56 11.06
C ILE A 322 -0.49 7.65 12.23
N VAL A 323 -1.42 6.83 12.70
CA VAL A 323 -1.18 5.90 13.80
C VAL A 323 -0.13 4.86 13.41
N SER A 324 -0.23 4.29 12.21
CA SER A 324 0.76 3.31 11.71
C SER A 324 2.16 3.93 11.60
N LYS A 325 2.29 5.12 11.00
CA LYS A 325 3.58 5.81 10.86
C LYS A 325 4.19 6.19 12.22
N ALA A 326 3.37 6.65 13.16
CA ALA A 326 3.82 6.95 14.52
C ALA A 326 4.34 5.70 15.25
N ILE A 327 3.62 4.59 15.17
CA ILE A 327 4.03 3.32 15.78
C ILE A 327 5.32 2.79 15.14
N LEU A 328 5.46 2.86 13.81
CA LEU A 328 6.67 2.42 13.10
C LEU A 328 7.90 3.23 13.48
N PHE A 329 7.76 4.56 13.65
CA PHE A 329 8.84 5.38 14.19
C PHE A 329 9.28 4.89 15.59
N LEU A 330 8.33 4.66 16.51
CA LEU A 330 8.63 4.14 17.84
C LEU A 330 9.30 2.76 17.77
N ALA A 331 8.87 1.89 16.84
CA ALA A 331 9.48 0.58 16.62
C ALA A 331 10.96 0.68 16.21
N VAL A 332 11.30 1.65 15.38
CA VAL A 332 12.69 1.91 14.99
C VAL A 332 13.50 2.38 16.18
N VAL A 333 12.97 3.31 16.98
CA VAL A 333 13.69 3.87 18.14
C VAL A 333 13.97 2.80 19.20
N VAL A 334 13.02 1.90 19.47
CA VAL A 334 13.20 0.79 20.41
C VAL A 334 14.37 -0.11 20.05
N ARG A 335 14.60 -0.35 18.75
CA ARG A 335 15.73 -1.16 18.26
C ARG A 335 17.10 -0.52 18.51
N MET A 336 17.14 0.76 18.82
CA MET A 336 18.39 1.46 19.09
C MET A 336 18.89 1.15 20.49
N GLY A 337 19.99 0.42 20.61
CA GLY A 337 20.54 0.01 21.92
C GLY A 337 20.90 1.17 22.86
N ASN A 338 21.24 2.35 22.31
CA ASN A 338 21.54 3.57 23.08
C ASN A 338 20.30 4.22 23.72
N GLN A 339 19.09 3.86 23.30
CA GLN A 339 17.82 4.35 23.87
C GLN A 339 17.17 3.35 24.85
N ARG A 340 17.81 2.23 25.11
CA ARG A 340 17.29 1.15 25.96
C ARG A 340 16.77 1.64 27.32
N ALA A 341 17.49 2.56 27.96
CA ALA A 341 17.13 3.09 29.27
C ALA A 341 15.76 3.80 29.31
N VAL A 342 15.29 4.32 28.19
CA VAL A 342 13.97 4.98 28.07
C VAL A 342 12.84 3.95 28.20
N PHE A 343 13.07 2.69 27.78
CA PHE A 343 12.06 1.66 27.64
C PHE A 343 12.13 0.54 28.70
N GLU A 344 13.24 0.39 29.44
CA GLU A 344 13.55 -0.81 30.25
C GLU A 344 12.68 -1.03 31.48
N ALA A 345 11.96 -0.01 31.97
CA ALA A 345 11.11 -0.16 33.16
C ALA A 345 9.85 -0.99 32.81
N ASP A 346 9.57 -2.02 33.67
CA ASP A 346 8.38 -2.89 33.47
C ASP A 346 7.08 -2.10 33.34
N ALA A 347 6.91 -1.02 34.11
CA ALA A 347 5.74 -0.15 34.01
C ALA A 347 5.63 0.56 32.64
N THR A 348 6.77 0.95 32.08
CA THR A 348 6.82 1.57 30.74
C THR A 348 6.47 0.54 29.66
N LEU A 349 7.04 -0.67 29.75
CA LEU A 349 6.72 -1.75 28.82
C LEU A 349 5.24 -2.16 28.89
N GLU A 350 4.69 -2.26 30.11
CA GLU A 350 3.26 -2.52 30.32
C GLU A 350 2.39 -1.42 29.70
N GLN A 351 2.78 -0.15 29.86
CA GLN A 351 2.08 0.98 29.27
C GLN A 351 2.12 0.95 27.74
N PHE A 352 3.26 0.63 27.13
CA PHE A 352 3.36 0.47 25.66
C PHE A 352 2.47 -0.65 25.14
N VAL A 353 2.48 -1.79 25.81
CA VAL A 353 1.62 -2.91 25.42
C VAL A 353 0.15 -2.53 25.56
N SER A 354 -0.27 -1.99 26.71
CA SER A 354 -1.68 -1.70 26.99
C SER A 354 -2.24 -0.51 26.22
N ALA A 355 -1.45 0.57 26.00
CA ALA A 355 -1.93 1.80 25.39
C ALA A 355 -1.69 1.88 23.87
N ILE A 356 -0.66 1.17 23.33
CA ILE A 356 -0.38 1.18 21.89
C ILE A 356 -0.70 -0.17 21.26
N VAL A 357 -0.15 -1.27 21.79
CA VAL A 357 -0.24 -2.57 21.10
C VAL A 357 -1.67 -3.07 21.09
N LEU A 358 -2.27 -3.25 22.27
CA LEU A 358 -3.61 -3.87 22.37
C LEU A 358 -4.69 -3.13 21.60
N PRO A 359 -4.84 -1.79 21.69
CA PRO A 359 -5.89 -1.08 20.95
C PRO A 359 -5.71 -1.14 19.42
N ASN A 360 -4.48 -1.34 18.93
CA ASN A 360 -4.17 -1.36 17.52
C ASN A 360 -4.10 -2.77 16.92
N ILE A 361 -4.12 -3.84 17.74
CA ILE A 361 -4.28 -5.22 17.25
C ILE A 361 -5.72 -5.72 17.33
N GLU A 362 -6.58 -5.13 18.16
CA GLU A 362 -7.98 -5.51 18.25
C GLU A 362 -8.70 -5.22 16.91
N LEU A 363 -9.57 -6.16 16.50
CA LEU A 363 -10.34 -6.04 15.28
C LEU A 363 -11.46 -5.01 15.47
N ARG A 364 -11.54 -4.02 14.59
CA ARG A 364 -12.58 -2.98 14.60
C ARG A 364 -13.79 -3.39 13.77
N ASP A 365 -14.88 -2.67 13.88
CA ASP A 365 -16.09 -2.94 13.10
C ASP A 365 -15.85 -2.72 11.60
N VAL A 366 -15.05 -1.69 11.23
CA VAL A 366 -14.67 -1.44 9.84
C VAL A 366 -13.84 -2.59 9.23
N ASP A 367 -13.02 -3.25 10.02
CA ASP A 367 -12.23 -4.41 9.55
C ASP A 367 -13.14 -5.63 9.31
N GLU A 368 -14.20 -5.79 10.14
CA GLU A 368 -15.26 -6.79 9.96
C GLU A 368 -16.10 -6.49 8.70
N GLU A 369 -16.47 -5.22 8.47
CA GLU A 369 -17.17 -4.78 7.25
C GLU A 369 -16.34 -5.06 5.98
N ILE A 370 -15.04 -4.77 5.99
CA ILE A 370 -14.16 -5.09 4.85
C ILE A 370 -14.11 -6.60 4.59
N PHE A 371 -14.07 -7.41 5.65
CA PHE A 371 -14.08 -8.86 5.53
C PHE A 371 -15.36 -9.38 4.87
N GLU A 372 -16.51 -8.79 5.18
CA GLU A 372 -17.83 -9.20 4.67
C GLU A 372 -18.10 -8.62 3.27
N ASP A 373 -17.87 -7.32 3.07
CA ASP A 373 -18.29 -6.59 1.88
C ASP A 373 -17.23 -6.52 0.78
N ASN A 374 -15.94 -6.54 1.15
CA ASN A 374 -14.83 -6.47 0.21
C ASN A 374 -13.72 -7.52 0.51
N PRO A 375 -14.03 -8.81 0.35
CA PRO A 375 -13.14 -9.91 0.74
C PRO A 375 -11.79 -9.90 0.01
N MET A 376 -11.74 -9.42 -1.24
CA MET A 376 -10.48 -9.29 -1.99
C MET A 376 -9.56 -8.24 -1.38
N GLU A 377 -10.10 -7.09 -0.98
CA GLU A 377 -9.33 -6.05 -0.31
C GLU A 377 -8.83 -6.53 1.06
N TYR A 378 -9.65 -7.27 1.81
CA TYR A 378 -9.22 -7.89 3.07
C TYR A 378 -8.01 -8.81 2.87
N ILE A 379 -8.08 -9.71 1.88
CA ILE A 379 -6.99 -10.64 1.54
C ILE A 379 -5.76 -9.86 1.08
N ARG A 380 -5.93 -8.84 0.24
CA ARG A 380 -4.85 -8.01 -0.27
C ARG A 380 -4.12 -7.26 0.86
N ARG A 381 -4.85 -6.60 1.75
CA ARG A 381 -4.28 -5.89 2.92
C ARG A 381 -3.48 -6.82 3.84
N ASP A 382 -3.89 -8.08 3.95
CA ASP A 382 -3.22 -9.05 4.83
C ASP A 382 -1.99 -9.70 4.18
N LEU A 383 -2.06 -10.05 2.89
CA LEU A 383 -1.00 -10.80 2.21
C LEU A 383 0.07 -9.92 1.54
N GLU A 384 -0.30 -8.75 1.03
CA GLU A 384 0.64 -7.86 0.36
C GLU A 384 1.40 -7.00 1.38
N ALA A 385 2.72 -7.19 1.42
CA ALA A 385 3.64 -6.39 2.22
C ALA A 385 4.08 -5.12 1.47
N SER A 386 3.18 -4.45 0.75
CA SER A 386 3.54 -3.19 0.11
C SER A 386 3.68 -2.08 1.15
N VAL A 387 4.70 -1.23 0.99
CA VAL A 387 5.00 -0.11 1.88
C VAL A 387 3.82 0.89 1.98
N GLU A 388 2.90 0.85 1.02
CA GLU A 388 1.75 1.76 0.94
C GLU A 388 0.53 1.29 1.77
N VAL A 389 0.52 0.03 2.25
CA VAL A 389 -0.59 -0.53 3.03
C VAL A 389 -0.11 -0.97 4.42
N ASP A 390 0.42 -0.02 5.19
CA ASP A 390 0.70 -0.28 6.61
C ASP A 390 -0.61 -0.20 7.40
N THR A 391 -1.10 -1.36 7.85
CA THR A 391 -2.24 -1.41 8.76
C THR A 391 -1.78 -1.19 10.20
N ARG A 392 -2.67 -0.65 11.06
CA ARG A 392 -2.40 -0.52 12.51
C ARG A 392 -1.97 -1.84 13.14
N ARG A 393 -2.63 -2.95 12.79
CA ARG A 393 -2.30 -4.30 13.31
C ARG A 393 -0.86 -4.70 12.96
N ARG A 394 -0.43 -4.45 11.72
CA ARG A 394 0.94 -4.73 11.28
C ARG A 394 1.95 -3.84 12.01
N ALA A 395 1.69 -2.54 12.11
CA ALA A 395 2.55 -1.60 12.82
C ALA A 395 2.68 -1.98 14.30
N ALA A 396 1.57 -2.34 14.98
CA ALA A 396 1.58 -2.80 16.36
C ALA A 396 2.35 -4.12 16.53
N SER A 397 2.19 -5.07 15.61
CA SER A 397 2.98 -6.32 15.60
C SER A 397 4.47 -6.06 15.43
N GLU A 398 4.85 -5.14 14.56
CA GLU A 398 6.24 -4.76 14.34
C GLU A 398 6.84 -4.06 15.57
N PHE A 399 6.05 -3.24 16.26
CA PHE A 399 6.44 -2.63 17.51
C PHE A 399 6.67 -3.67 18.62
N VAL A 400 5.78 -4.65 18.76
CA VAL A 400 5.97 -5.79 19.70
C VAL A 400 7.27 -6.53 19.40
N ARG A 401 7.54 -6.82 18.13
CA ARG A 401 8.79 -7.48 17.71
C ARG A 401 10.02 -6.67 18.09
N SER A 402 9.96 -5.35 17.88
CA SER A 402 11.05 -4.44 18.26
C SER A 402 11.29 -4.46 19.78
N LEU A 403 10.23 -4.46 20.58
CA LEU A 403 10.31 -4.61 22.04
C LEU A 403 10.91 -5.96 22.45
N LEU A 404 10.53 -7.06 21.78
CA LEU A 404 11.07 -8.40 22.03
C LEU A 404 12.57 -8.53 21.73
N GLU A 405 13.07 -7.86 20.72
CA GLU A 405 14.50 -7.83 20.39
C GLU A 405 15.35 -7.29 21.54
N GLN A 406 14.81 -6.38 22.35
CA GLN A 406 15.51 -5.73 23.47
C GLN A 406 15.12 -6.28 24.84
N PHE A 407 13.86 -6.69 25.03
CA PHE A 407 13.24 -7.01 26.32
C PHE A 407 12.44 -8.33 26.27
N SER A 408 12.98 -9.36 25.62
CA SER A 408 12.28 -10.59 25.27
C SER A 408 11.49 -11.21 26.44
N ALA A 409 12.12 -11.43 27.59
CA ALA A 409 11.48 -12.09 28.73
C ALA A 409 10.34 -11.24 29.34
N GLN A 410 10.58 -9.93 29.52
CA GLN A 410 9.60 -9.01 30.12
C GLN A 410 8.38 -8.85 29.20
N VAL A 411 8.60 -8.55 27.93
CA VAL A 411 7.53 -8.35 26.95
C VAL A 411 6.73 -9.64 26.71
N THR A 412 7.40 -10.80 26.64
CA THR A 412 6.70 -12.09 26.55
C THR A 412 5.82 -12.33 27.76
N ALA A 413 6.30 -12.05 28.98
CA ALA A 413 5.50 -12.21 30.21
C ALA A 413 4.29 -11.26 30.24
N ILE A 414 4.48 -9.99 29.84
CA ILE A 414 3.41 -8.99 29.75
C ILE A 414 2.36 -9.44 28.73
N CYS A 415 2.75 -9.73 27.51
CA CYS A 415 1.83 -10.16 26.45
C CYS A 415 1.10 -11.46 26.80
N SER A 416 1.79 -12.42 27.42
CA SER A 416 1.18 -13.69 27.84
C SER A 416 0.07 -13.49 28.88
N ARG A 417 0.20 -12.52 29.81
CA ARG A 417 -0.88 -12.16 30.73
C ARG A 417 -2.11 -11.62 30.00
N HIS A 418 -1.91 -10.72 29.02
CA HIS A 418 -2.99 -10.16 28.23
C HIS A 418 -3.66 -11.20 27.32
N ILE A 419 -2.87 -12.09 26.69
CA ILE A 419 -3.39 -13.21 25.91
C ILE A 419 -4.31 -14.08 26.78
N ARG A 420 -3.86 -14.44 27.98
CA ARG A 420 -4.68 -15.24 28.92
C ARG A 420 -5.96 -14.51 29.30
N ALA A 421 -5.90 -13.24 29.66
CA ALA A 421 -7.07 -12.43 29.99
C ALA A 421 -8.07 -12.36 28.82
N TYR A 422 -7.59 -12.26 27.60
CA TYR A 422 -8.43 -12.25 26.40
C TYR A 422 -9.10 -13.61 26.15
N LEU A 423 -8.37 -14.70 26.32
CA LEU A 423 -8.91 -16.06 26.22
C LEU A 423 -9.94 -16.35 27.33
N ASP A 424 -9.69 -15.91 28.55
CA ASP A 424 -10.63 -16.03 29.67
C ASP A 424 -11.93 -15.23 29.37
N ALA A 425 -11.82 -14.02 28.85
CA ALA A 425 -12.98 -13.22 28.44
C ALA A 425 -13.77 -13.90 27.30
N PHE A 426 -13.09 -14.50 26.32
CA PHE A 426 -13.72 -15.29 25.27
C PHE A 426 -14.44 -16.51 25.83
N GLN A 427 -13.83 -17.25 26.75
CA GLN A 427 -14.47 -18.42 27.36
C GLN A 427 -15.72 -18.05 28.16
N ALA A 428 -15.75 -16.86 28.78
CA ALA A 428 -16.92 -16.37 29.51
C ALA A 428 -18.09 -15.97 28.58
N ASP A 429 -17.79 -15.44 27.38
CA ASP A 429 -18.78 -15.06 26.36
C ASP A 429 -18.20 -15.29 24.95
N MET A 430 -18.32 -16.52 24.46
CA MET A 430 -17.73 -16.93 23.18
C MET A 430 -18.29 -16.17 21.96
N LEU A 431 -19.53 -15.70 22.01
CA LEU A 431 -20.16 -15.02 20.89
C LEU A 431 -19.99 -13.49 20.96
N GLY A 432 -20.03 -12.90 22.16
CA GLY A 432 -19.85 -11.47 22.34
C GLY A 432 -18.37 -11.04 22.38
N ALA A 433 -17.50 -11.87 22.97
CA ALA A 433 -16.07 -11.57 23.10
C ALA A 433 -15.17 -12.26 22.06
N TRP A 434 -15.68 -12.67 20.91
CA TRP A 434 -14.92 -13.36 19.86
C TRP A 434 -13.73 -12.55 19.34
N LYS A 435 -13.83 -11.21 19.27
CA LYS A 435 -12.74 -10.30 18.88
C LYS A 435 -11.55 -10.36 19.86
N LYS A 436 -11.79 -10.76 21.13
CA LYS A 436 -10.70 -10.98 22.08
C LYS A 436 -9.90 -12.24 21.76
N LYS A 437 -10.56 -13.30 21.24
CA LYS A 437 -9.84 -14.49 20.76
C LYS A 437 -9.01 -14.19 19.52
N ASP A 438 -9.56 -13.46 18.55
CA ASP A 438 -8.80 -12.95 17.37
C ASP A 438 -7.56 -12.19 17.83
N ALA A 439 -7.71 -11.20 18.71
CA ALA A 439 -6.59 -10.41 19.23
C ALA A 439 -5.56 -11.27 19.99
N ALA A 440 -6.01 -12.28 20.76
CA ALA A 440 -5.11 -13.21 21.46
C ALA A 440 -4.27 -14.04 20.48
N ILE A 441 -4.88 -14.59 19.42
CA ILE A 441 -4.18 -15.36 18.38
C ILE A 441 -3.18 -14.46 17.64
N TYR A 442 -3.59 -13.24 17.29
CA TYR A 442 -2.74 -12.29 16.60
C TYR A 442 -1.55 -11.82 17.46
N LEU A 443 -1.79 -11.49 18.73
CA LEU A 443 -0.74 -11.10 19.67
C LEU A 443 0.25 -12.25 19.91
N LEU A 444 -0.25 -13.48 20.11
CA LEU A 444 0.62 -14.64 20.27
C LEU A 444 1.48 -14.88 19.04
N THR A 445 0.89 -14.80 17.85
CA THR A 445 1.64 -14.90 16.58
C THR A 445 2.73 -13.84 16.52
N SER A 446 2.43 -12.60 16.94
CA SER A 446 3.38 -11.49 16.93
C SER A 446 4.57 -11.71 17.87
N ILE A 447 4.35 -12.28 19.09
CA ILE A 447 5.42 -12.56 20.06
C ILE A 447 6.17 -13.87 19.80
N ALA A 448 5.56 -14.81 19.08
CA ALA A 448 6.13 -16.13 18.84
C ALA A 448 6.97 -16.20 17.56
N ALA A 449 6.59 -15.48 16.49
CA ALA A 449 7.22 -15.59 15.19
C ALA A 449 8.56 -14.84 15.12
N GLN A 450 9.66 -15.57 14.88
CA GLN A 450 10.99 -15.03 14.65
C GLN A 450 11.51 -15.49 13.29
N GLY A 451 12.24 -14.62 12.58
CA GLY A 451 12.83 -14.96 11.28
C GLY A 451 11.80 -15.36 10.22
N ALA A 452 10.59 -14.82 10.27
CA ALA A 452 9.51 -15.18 9.37
C ALA A 452 9.77 -14.77 7.92
N THR A 453 9.51 -15.69 6.99
CA THR A 453 9.33 -15.38 5.58
C THR A 453 7.94 -15.80 5.13
N ALA A 454 7.26 -14.96 4.38
CA ALA A 454 5.89 -15.24 3.90
C ALA A 454 5.81 -16.57 3.12
N GLN A 455 6.86 -16.89 2.37
CA GLN A 455 6.91 -18.06 1.49
C GLN A 455 7.24 -19.37 2.23
N HIS A 456 8.14 -19.32 3.24
CA HIS A 456 8.66 -20.54 3.87
C HIS A 456 8.12 -20.81 5.28
N GLY A 457 7.28 -19.92 5.81
CA GLY A 457 6.80 -19.98 7.18
C GLY A 457 7.87 -19.54 8.19
N VAL A 458 7.51 -19.56 9.45
CA VAL A 458 8.40 -19.18 10.55
C VAL A 458 9.53 -20.21 10.70
N SER A 459 10.78 -19.75 10.59
CA SER A 459 11.96 -20.62 10.71
C SER A 459 12.36 -20.87 12.18
N SER A 460 12.11 -19.90 13.05
CA SER A 460 12.40 -19.99 14.48
C SER A 460 11.30 -19.33 15.30
N THR A 461 11.08 -19.80 16.51
CA THR A 461 10.08 -19.27 17.42
C THR A 461 10.71 -18.80 18.72
N ASN A 462 10.03 -17.89 19.41
CA ASN A 462 10.36 -17.49 20.75
C ASN A 462 10.26 -18.71 21.68
N THR A 463 11.37 -19.10 22.30
CA THR A 463 11.47 -20.30 23.16
C THR A 463 10.64 -20.20 24.45
N LEU A 464 10.16 -19.00 24.78
CA LEU A 464 9.29 -18.76 25.94
C LEU A 464 7.79 -19.01 25.63
N VAL A 465 7.46 -19.36 24.38
CA VAL A 465 6.09 -19.56 23.90
C VAL A 465 5.97 -20.94 23.24
N ASP A 466 5.07 -21.78 23.74
CA ASP A 466 4.76 -23.08 23.12
C ASP A 466 3.64 -22.91 22.07
N VAL A 467 4.06 -22.75 20.82
CA VAL A 467 3.13 -22.55 19.68
C VAL A 467 2.33 -23.82 19.35
N VAL A 468 2.87 -25.01 19.64
CA VAL A 468 2.20 -26.29 19.35
C VAL A 468 1.12 -26.56 20.39
N GLN A 469 1.43 -26.32 21.68
CA GLN A 469 0.43 -26.42 22.73
C GLN A 469 -0.71 -25.42 22.51
N PHE A 470 -0.39 -24.16 22.21
CA PHE A 470 -1.42 -23.14 21.93
C PHE A 470 -2.30 -23.50 20.73
N PHE A 471 -1.71 -24.06 19.67
CA PHE A 471 -2.47 -24.56 18.54
C PHE A 471 -3.49 -25.61 18.99
N SER A 472 -3.05 -26.60 19.74
CA SER A 472 -3.92 -27.72 20.18
C SER A 472 -5.04 -27.28 21.12
N GLU A 473 -4.75 -26.35 22.04
CA GLU A 473 -5.70 -25.95 23.09
C GLU A 473 -6.70 -24.87 22.63
N HIS A 474 -6.26 -23.95 21.74
CA HIS A 474 -7.04 -22.73 21.45
C HIS A 474 -7.39 -22.54 19.97
N VAL A 475 -6.62 -23.10 19.04
CA VAL A 475 -6.74 -22.79 17.60
C VAL A 475 -7.40 -23.93 16.83
N LEU A 476 -7.01 -25.18 17.07
CA LEU A 476 -7.46 -26.35 16.31
C LEU A 476 -8.97 -26.48 16.26
N GLN A 477 -9.66 -26.19 17.36
CA GLN A 477 -11.11 -26.25 17.46
C GLN A 477 -11.85 -25.34 16.44
N ASP A 478 -11.23 -24.26 16.00
CA ASP A 478 -11.85 -23.35 15.01
C ASP A 478 -11.75 -23.88 13.58
N LEU A 479 -10.87 -24.86 13.34
CA LEU A 479 -10.80 -25.58 12.06
C LEU A 479 -11.78 -26.76 12.03
N GLU A 480 -12.25 -27.24 13.19
CA GLU A 480 -13.09 -28.43 13.29
C GLU A 480 -14.50 -28.19 12.72
N PRO A 481 -15.02 -29.14 11.93
CA PRO A 481 -16.38 -29.07 11.42
C PRO A 481 -17.40 -29.03 12.57
N GLY A 482 -18.35 -28.14 12.48
CA GLY A 482 -19.43 -28.03 13.47
C GLY A 482 -19.13 -27.12 14.66
N ASN A 483 -17.98 -26.45 14.69
CA ASN A 483 -17.76 -25.37 15.67
C ASN A 483 -18.74 -24.22 15.40
N ALA A 484 -19.76 -24.10 16.27
CA ALA A 484 -20.86 -23.14 16.11
C ALA A 484 -20.38 -21.67 16.21
N VAL A 485 -19.30 -21.39 16.95
CA VAL A 485 -18.74 -20.05 17.09
C VAL A 485 -18.01 -19.66 15.81
N ALA A 486 -17.10 -20.52 15.35
CA ALA A 486 -16.33 -20.29 14.13
C ALA A 486 -17.24 -20.23 12.87
N ALA A 487 -18.31 -21.03 12.82
CA ALA A 487 -19.29 -20.94 11.75
C ALA A 487 -20.06 -19.61 11.70
N ARG A 488 -20.28 -18.98 12.87
CA ARG A 488 -20.93 -17.65 12.97
C ARG A 488 -19.95 -16.50 12.81
N ARG A 489 -18.67 -16.76 13.05
CA ARG A 489 -17.58 -15.77 12.99
C ARG A 489 -16.43 -16.33 12.14
N PRO A 490 -16.59 -16.31 10.79
CA PRO A 490 -15.62 -16.94 9.88
C PRO A 490 -14.20 -16.38 10.00
N ILE A 491 -14.04 -15.16 10.54
CA ILE A 491 -12.73 -14.57 10.82
C ILE A 491 -11.90 -15.48 11.74
N LEU A 492 -12.51 -16.11 12.77
CA LEU A 492 -11.80 -17.05 13.63
C LEU A 492 -11.29 -18.30 12.89
N GLN A 493 -12.03 -18.77 11.86
CA GLN A 493 -11.54 -19.82 10.99
C GLN A 493 -10.32 -19.35 10.19
N VAL A 494 -10.39 -18.15 9.66
CA VAL A 494 -9.28 -17.55 8.91
C VAL A 494 -8.05 -17.39 9.81
N ASP A 495 -8.21 -16.91 11.05
CA ASP A 495 -7.12 -16.80 12.02
C ASP A 495 -6.49 -18.15 12.34
N ALA A 496 -7.32 -19.19 12.52
CA ALA A 496 -6.84 -20.55 12.75
C ALA A 496 -6.05 -21.09 11.54
N ILE A 497 -6.50 -20.84 10.32
CA ILE A 497 -5.79 -21.22 9.09
C ILE A 497 -4.49 -20.43 8.98
N LYS A 498 -4.50 -19.12 9.28
CA LYS A 498 -3.30 -18.25 9.27
C LYS A 498 -2.27 -18.73 10.29
N TYR A 499 -2.70 -19.07 11.49
CA TYR A 499 -1.84 -19.64 12.53
C TYR A 499 -1.20 -20.94 12.05
N LEU A 500 -2.00 -21.87 11.51
CA LEU A 500 -1.55 -23.16 11.01
C LEU A 500 -0.45 -23.00 9.95
N TYR A 501 -0.66 -22.21 8.90
CA TYR A 501 0.35 -22.08 7.85
C TYR A 501 1.56 -21.25 8.27
N THR A 502 1.39 -20.35 9.25
CA THR A 502 2.51 -19.56 9.80
C THR A 502 3.47 -20.46 10.56
N PHE A 503 2.95 -21.32 11.43
CA PHE A 503 3.74 -22.21 12.27
C PHE A 503 3.86 -23.63 11.72
N ARG A 504 3.62 -23.84 10.42
CA ARG A 504 3.63 -25.20 9.80
C ARG A 504 4.95 -25.95 9.94
N ASN A 505 6.07 -25.23 10.11
CA ASN A 505 7.39 -25.84 10.28
C ASN A 505 7.64 -26.35 11.73
N GLN A 506 6.82 -25.96 12.69
CA GLN A 506 6.87 -26.41 14.08
C GLN A 506 5.97 -27.61 14.34
N LEU A 507 5.08 -27.94 13.39
CA LEU A 507 4.19 -29.08 13.44
C LEU A 507 4.81 -30.29 12.73
N THR A 508 4.56 -31.50 13.26
CA THR A 508 5.00 -32.73 12.59
C THR A 508 4.18 -33.00 11.33
N LYS A 509 4.70 -33.85 10.45
CA LYS A 509 3.98 -34.28 9.24
C LYS A 509 2.62 -34.90 9.59
N GLU A 510 2.57 -35.73 10.65
CA GLU A 510 1.36 -36.39 11.12
C GLU A 510 0.32 -35.39 11.64
N GLN A 511 0.76 -34.37 12.37
CA GLN A 511 -0.12 -33.29 12.84
C GLN A 511 -0.67 -32.48 11.65
N LEU A 512 0.16 -32.16 10.67
CA LEU A 512 -0.29 -31.48 9.45
C LEU A 512 -1.28 -32.33 8.63
N LEU A 513 -1.02 -33.64 8.47
CA LEU A 513 -1.94 -34.55 7.79
C LEU A 513 -3.28 -34.69 8.52
N SER A 514 -3.30 -34.61 9.86
CA SER A 514 -4.54 -34.69 10.63
C SER A 514 -5.47 -33.49 10.43
N VAL A 515 -4.94 -32.33 10.05
CA VAL A 515 -5.74 -31.11 9.80
C VAL A 515 -6.12 -30.92 8.32
N VAL A 516 -5.49 -31.66 7.40
CA VAL A 516 -5.80 -31.56 5.96
C VAL A 516 -7.29 -31.79 5.67
N PRO A 517 -8.00 -32.79 6.27
CA PRO A 517 -9.43 -32.96 6.05
C PRO A 517 -10.27 -31.74 6.39
N TYR A 518 -9.89 -31.00 7.45
CA TYR A 518 -10.59 -29.77 7.83
C TYR A 518 -10.40 -28.68 6.79
N LEU A 519 -9.16 -28.50 6.30
CA LEU A 519 -8.88 -27.54 5.22
C LEU A 519 -9.64 -27.89 3.94
N VAL A 520 -9.76 -29.17 3.60
CA VAL A 520 -10.52 -29.63 2.42
C VAL A 520 -12.00 -29.25 2.54
N GLN A 521 -12.59 -29.41 3.73
CA GLN A 521 -13.97 -28.98 3.97
C GLN A 521 -14.11 -27.45 3.88
N LEU A 522 -13.13 -26.69 4.38
CA LEU A 522 -13.13 -25.24 4.30
C LEU A 522 -12.94 -24.69 2.88
N LEU A 523 -12.39 -25.48 1.94
CA LEU A 523 -12.41 -25.15 0.50
C LEU A 523 -13.84 -25.07 -0.06
N ALA A 524 -14.78 -25.80 0.51
CA ALA A 524 -16.18 -25.76 0.11
C ALA A 524 -16.98 -24.64 0.81
N SER A 525 -16.35 -23.84 1.67
CA SER A 525 -17.00 -22.74 2.37
C SER A 525 -17.62 -21.74 1.38
N GLU A 526 -18.79 -21.21 1.73
CA GLU A 526 -19.42 -20.11 0.99
C GLU A 526 -18.69 -18.78 1.25
N ASN A 527 -18.00 -18.66 2.38
CA ASN A 527 -17.20 -17.49 2.69
C ASN A 527 -15.95 -17.47 1.82
N TYR A 528 -15.83 -16.44 0.99
CA TYR A 528 -14.75 -16.28 0.01
C TYR A 528 -13.37 -16.23 0.67
N VAL A 529 -13.23 -15.51 1.78
CA VAL A 529 -11.95 -15.36 2.50
C VAL A 529 -11.52 -16.71 3.08
N THR A 530 -12.43 -17.42 3.77
CA THR A 530 -12.15 -18.74 4.36
C THR A 530 -11.71 -19.75 3.30
N CYS A 531 -12.43 -19.83 2.16
CA CYS A 531 -12.07 -20.69 1.04
C CYS A 531 -10.68 -20.37 0.49
N THR A 532 -10.38 -19.11 0.27
CA THR A 532 -9.09 -18.64 -0.25
C THR A 532 -7.94 -18.96 0.70
N TYR A 533 -8.11 -18.70 2.00
CA TYR A 533 -7.06 -19.02 2.99
C TYR A 533 -6.86 -20.54 3.18
N ALA A 534 -7.91 -21.34 3.06
CA ALA A 534 -7.78 -22.81 3.04
C ALA A 534 -6.90 -23.26 1.86
N ALA A 535 -7.13 -22.70 0.66
CA ALA A 535 -6.29 -22.99 -0.51
C ALA A 535 -4.84 -22.55 -0.31
N ILE A 536 -4.60 -21.34 0.23
CA ILE A 536 -3.25 -20.84 0.56
C ILE A 536 -2.55 -21.76 1.56
N SER A 537 -3.27 -22.22 2.59
CA SER A 537 -2.70 -23.09 3.62
C SER A 537 -2.30 -24.45 3.03
N ILE A 538 -3.17 -25.07 2.23
CA ILE A 538 -2.86 -26.34 1.54
C ILE A 538 -1.64 -26.17 0.62
N GLU A 539 -1.61 -25.10 -0.19
CA GLU A 539 -0.48 -24.82 -1.08
C GLU A 539 0.83 -24.70 -0.30
N ARG A 540 0.85 -23.95 0.80
CA ARG A 540 2.03 -23.72 1.64
C ARG A 540 2.45 -24.97 2.41
N ILE A 541 1.52 -25.79 2.91
CA ILE A 541 1.83 -27.07 3.56
C ILE A 541 2.48 -28.03 2.57
N LEU A 542 1.90 -28.21 1.40
CA LEU A 542 2.45 -29.10 0.37
C LEU A 542 3.78 -28.60 -0.22
N PHE A 543 4.14 -27.33 0.03
CA PHE A 543 5.42 -26.75 -0.39
C PHE A 543 6.56 -26.95 0.63
N ILE A 544 6.29 -27.50 1.82
CA ILE A 544 7.31 -27.72 2.83
C ILE A 544 8.41 -28.62 2.28
N LYS A 545 9.67 -28.21 2.48
CA LYS A 545 10.86 -28.96 2.08
C LYS A 545 11.73 -29.26 3.30
N ALA A 546 12.27 -30.46 3.34
CA ALA A 546 13.34 -30.87 4.22
C ALA A 546 14.50 -31.39 3.34
N ASP A 547 15.73 -30.94 3.55
CA ASP A 547 16.92 -31.32 2.80
C ASP A 547 16.71 -31.22 1.26
N GLN A 548 16.14 -30.10 0.80
CA GLN A 548 15.81 -29.81 -0.60
C GLN A 548 14.73 -30.71 -1.23
N ARG A 549 14.10 -31.61 -0.47
CA ARG A 549 13.02 -32.50 -0.93
C ARG A 549 11.71 -32.10 -0.31
N PHE A 550 10.62 -32.27 -1.07
CA PHE A 550 9.28 -32.06 -0.54
C PHE A 550 8.97 -33.12 0.54
N VAL A 551 8.40 -32.66 1.67
CA VAL A 551 8.01 -33.52 2.81
C VAL A 551 6.78 -34.37 2.45
N PHE A 552 5.87 -33.79 1.66
CA PHE A 552 4.62 -34.45 1.26
C PHE A 552 4.78 -35.12 -0.10
N THR A 553 4.35 -36.37 -0.17
CA THR A 553 4.43 -37.25 -1.37
C THR A 553 3.05 -37.44 -2.00
N ALA A 554 3.03 -38.13 -3.17
CA ALA A 554 1.79 -38.45 -3.85
C ALA A 554 0.87 -39.37 -3.00
N GLU A 555 1.49 -40.28 -2.20
CA GLU A 555 0.75 -41.16 -1.30
C GLU A 555 0.08 -40.41 -0.15
N ASP A 556 0.73 -39.40 0.39
CA ASP A 556 0.17 -38.58 1.48
C ASP A 556 -1.07 -37.78 1.03
N VAL A 557 -1.07 -37.34 -0.22
CA VAL A 557 -2.15 -36.50 -0.80
C VAL A 557 -3.27 -37.38 -1.41
N ALA A 558 -2.97 -38.60 -1.82
CA ALA A 558 -3.92 -39.48 -2.52
C ALA A 558 -5.29 -39.62 -1.83
N PRO A 559 -5.41 -39.73 -0.49
CA PRO A 559 -6.70 -39.85 0.18
C PRO A 559 -7.61 -38.62 0.03
N PHE A 560 -7.03 -37.43 -0.17
CA PHE A 560 -7.72 -36.13 -0.17
C PHE A 560 -7.77 -35.48 -1.55
N ARG A 561 -6.93 -35.92 -2.49
CA ARG A 561 -6.69 -35.33 -3.80
C ARG A 561 -7.96 -35.01 -4.57
N ASP A 562 -8.81 -36.05 -4.73
CA ASP A 562 -10.00 -35.94 -5.58
C ASP A 562 -11.02 -34.96 -5.01
N GLU A 563 -11.15 -34.93 -3.68
CA GLU A 563 -12.02 -33.98 -2.99
C GLU A 563 -11.46 -32.55 -3.04
N MET A 564 -10.15 -32.39 -2.81
CA MET A 564 -9.46 -31.10 -2.96
C MET A 564 -9.67 -30.51 -4.35
N LEU A 565 -9.39 -31.28 -5.41
CA LEU A 565 -9.51 -30.78 -6.78
C LEU A 565 -10.96 -30.44 -7.12
N ARG A 566 -11.92 -31.26 -6.70
CA ARG A 566 -13.35 -30.98 -6.90
C ARG A 566 -13.76 -29.69 -6.20
N ALA A 567 -13.39 -29.51 -4.95
CA ALA A 567 -13.71 -28.29 -4.18
C ALA A 567 -13.06 -27.03 -4.77
N LEU A 568 -11.77 -27.12 -5.18
CA LEU A 568 -11.05 -26.01 -5.80
C LEU A 568 -11.68 -25.59 -7.13
N PHE A 569 -11.96 -26.53 -8.03
CA PHE A 569 -12.61 -26.21 -9.30
C PHE A 569 -14.03 -25.67 -9.10
N ALA A 570 -14.80 -26.22 -8.15
CA ALA A 570 -16.10 -25.70 -7.81
C ALA A 570 -16.03 -24.24 -7.30
N ALA A 571 -15.01 -23.92 -6.49
CA ALA A 571 -14.78 -22.56 -6.00
C ALA A 571 -14.39 -21.59 -7.13
N ILE A 572 -13.55 -22.02 -8.09
CA ILE A 572 -13.14 -21.20 -9.24
C ILE A 572 -14.34 -20.91 -10.15
N VAL A 573 -15.11 -21.96 -10.51
CA VAL A 573 -16.25 -21.84 -11.44
C VAL A 573 -17.48 -21.17 -10.82
N ARG A 574 -17.54 -21.05 -9.48
CA ARG A 574 -18.61 -20.31 -8.80
C ARG A 574 -18.70 -18.84 -9.25
N ASN A 575 -17.60 -18.27 -9.69
CA ASN A 575 -17.55 -16.93 -10.25
C ASN A 575 -18.01 -16.94 -11.71
N GLU A 576 -19.08 -16.20 -12.02
CA GLU A 576 -19.78 -16.29 -13.31
C GLU A 576 -19.09 -15.52 -14.45
N THR A 577 -18.17 -14.58 -14.13
CA THR A 577 -17.49 -13.76 -15.15
C THR A 577 -16.01 -14.12 -15.28
N PRO A 578 -15.42 -13.96 -16.50
CA PRO A 578 -14.00 -14.23 -16.73
C PRO A 578 -13.07 -13.48 -15.79
N GLU A 579 -13.39 -12.20 -15.54
CA GLU A 579 -12.61 -11.31 -14.67
C GLU A 579 -12.61 -11.85 -13.23
N LYS A 580 -13.78 -12.23 -12.70
CA LYS A 580 -13.90 -12.78 -11.34
C LYS A 580 -13.27 -14.16 -11.20
N MET A 581 -13.26 -14.98 -12.27
CA MET A 581 -12.55 -16.28 -12.25
C MET A 581 -11.04 -16.07 -12.17
N ALA A 582 -10.51 -15.03 -12.85
CA ALA A 582 -9.09 -14.71 -12.88
C ALA A 582 -8.63 -13.94 -11.63
N GLU A 583 -9.54 -13.32 -10.89
CA GLU A 583 -9.24 -12.45 -9.77
C GLU A 583 -8.55 -13.17 -8.60
N ASN A 584 -8.93 -14.43 -8.32
CA ASN A 584 -8.37 -15.23 -7.24
C ASN A 584 -7.34 -16.26 -7.74
N ASP A 585 -6.13 -15.83 -7.95
CA ASP A 585 -5.02 -16.68 -8.40
C ASP A 585 -4.58 -17.72 -7.35
N HIS A 586 -4.90 -17.52 -6.07
CA HIS A 586 -4.54 -18.45 -4.99
C HIS A 586 -5.20 -19.83 -5.15
N LEU A 587 -6.46 -19.87 -5.63
CA LEU A 587 -7.14 -21.13 -5.91
C LEU A 587 -6.40 -21.91 -7.00
N MET A 588 -6.02 -21.25 -8.09
CA MET A 588 -5.30 -21.89 -9.19
C MET A 588 -3.88 -22.31 -8.80
N LYS A 589 -3.18 -21.49 -7.99
CA LYS A 589 -1.87 -21.86 -7.40
C LYS A 589 -1.98 -23.13 -6.55
N CYS A 590 -3.07 -23.28 -5.78
CA CYS A 590 -3.33 -24.49 -5.01
C CYS A 590 -3.61 -25.69 -5.92
N VAL A 591 -4.44 -25.56 -6.96
CA VAL A 591 -4.64 -26.62 -7.98
C VAL A 591 -3.30 -27.08 -8.55
N MET A 592 -2.48 -26.15 -9.02
CA MET A 592 -1.15 -26.44 -9.55
C MET A 592 -0.30 -27.21 -8.52
N ARG A 593 -0.28 -26.80 -7.26
CA ARG A 593 0.48 -27.45 -6.20
C ARG A 593 0.01 -28.87 -5.93
N VAL A 594 -1.31 -29.09 -5.84
CA VAL A 594 -1.90 -30.42 -5.65
C VAL A 594 -1.54 -31.34 -6.82
N LEU A 595 -1.66 -30.88 -8.07
CA LEU A 595 -1.30 -31.64 -9.26
C LEU A 595 0.20 -32.00 -9.31
N LEU A 596 1.08 -31.05 -8.99
CA LEU A 596 2.54 -31.29 -8.95
C LEU A 596 2.91 -32.31 -7.86
N THR A 597 2.26 -32.28 -6.70
CA THR A 597 2.51 -33.24 -5.62
C THR A 597 1.97 -34.63 -5.96
N ALA A 598 0.77 -34.69 -6.54
CA ALA A 598 0.08 -35.94 -6.87
C ALA A 598 0.48 -36.56 -8.21
N ARG A 599 1.39 -35.95 -8.98
CA ARG A 599 1.69 -36.28 -10.40
C ARG A 599 1.80 -37.79 -10.73
N GLN A 600 2.34 -38.61 -9.81
CA GLN A 600 2.50 -40.05 -10.01
C GLN A 600 1.18 -40.84 -9.91
N THR A 601 0.16 -40.25 -9.30
CA THR A 601 -1.15 -40.88 -9.04
C THR A 601 -2.28 -40.24 -9.84
N LEU A 602 -1.99 -39.27 -10.72
CA LEU A 602 -3.01 -38.51 -11.47
C LEU A 602 -3.78 -39.35 -12.51
N GLY A 603 -3.23 -40.47 -12.96
CA GLY A 603 -3.90 -41.31 -13.98
C GLY A 603 -5.34 -41.68 -13.63
N ALA A 604 -5.67 -41.82 -12.34
CA ALA A 604 -7.01 -42.16 -11.86
C ALA A 604 -8.01 -40.99 -11.90
N CYS A 605 -7.53 -39.71 -11.96
CA CYS A 605 -8.39 -38.52 -11.87
C CYS A 605 -8.26 -37.54 -13.06
N VAL A 606 -7.64 -37.95 -14.16
CA VAL A 606 -7.42 -37.09 -15.35
C VAL A 606 -8.73 -36.43 -15.83
N GLY A 607 -9.84 -37.17 -15.86
CA GLY A 607 -11.14 -36.62 -16.27
C GLY A 607 -11.71 -35.56 -15.34
N GLN A 608 -11.33 -35.58 -14.05
CA GLN A 608 -11.74 -34.55 -13.06
C GLN A 608 -10.90 -33.27 -13.15
N VAL A 609 -9.78 -33.32 -13.86
CA VAL A 609 -8.83 -32.18 -14.00
C VAL A 609 -8.97 -31.55 -15.38
N VAL A 610 -8.95 -32.33 -16.45
CA VAL A 610 -8.89 -31.82 -17.82
C VAL A 610 -10.16 -31.04 -18.18
N GLY A 611 -11.34 -31.58 -17.90
CA GLY A 611 -12.60 -30.91 -18.21
C GLY A 611 -12.76 -29.55 -17.52
N PRO A 612 -12.60 -29.46 -16.19
CA PRO A 612 -12.64 -28.18 -15.49
C PRO A 612 -11.56 -27.17 -15.93
N LEU A 613 -10.33 -27.61 -16.20
CA LEU A 613 -9.27 -26.74 -16.73
C LEU A 613 -9.63 -26.18 -18.11
N GLU A 614 -10.14 -27.02 -19.00
CA GLU A 614 -10.61 -26.61 -20.33
C GLU A 614 -11.76 -25.61 -20.21
N GLN A 615 -12.69 -25.82 -19.29
CA GLN A 615 -13.77 -24.87 -19.00
C GLN A 615 -13.22 -23.51 -18.54
N VAL A 616 -12.32 -23.47 -17.57
CA VAL A 616 -11.71 -22.23 -17.06
C VAL A 616 -10.97 -21.52 -18.19
N LEU A 617 -10.11 -22.21 -18.94
CA LEU A 617 -9.35 -21.63 -20.05
C LEU A 617 -10.26 -21.10 -21.16
N SER A 618 -11.34 -21.80 -21.48
CA SER A 618 -12.29 -21.37 -22.53
C SER A 618 -13.04 -20.08 -22.14
N VAL A 619 -13.20 -19.82 -20.85
CA VAL A 619 -13.87 -18.62 -20.34
C VAL A 619 -12.88 -17.46 -20.20
N THR A 620 -11.68 -17.70 -19.66
CA THR A 620 -10.68 -16.65 -19.37
C THR A 620 -9.87 -16.19 -20.60
N ALA A 621 -9.82 -17.01 -21.68
CA ALA A 621 -9.12 -16.68 -22.92
C ALA A 621 -9.96 -15.86 -23.92
N ARG A 622 -11.21 -15.50 -23.58
CA ARG A 622 -12.08 -14.63 -24.37
C ARG A 622 -12.00 -13.19 -23.90
#